data_40cdb3a88b61410f293af65ec941936b
#
_entry.id   40cdb3a88b61410f293af65ec941936b
#
_cell.length_a   1.000
_cell.length_b   1.000
_cell.length_c   1.000
_cell.angle_alpha   90.00
_cell.angle_beta   90.00
_cell.angle_gamma   90.00
#
_symmetry.space_group_name_H-M   'P 1'
#
loop_
_entity.id
_entity.type
_entity.pdbx_description
1 polymer ?
#
loop_
_entity_poly.entity_id
_entity_poly.type
_entity_poly.pdbx_seq_one_letter_code
_entity_poly.pdbx_strand_id
1 'polypeptide(L)'
;LTRADNLRVLLHALAVELQASSDGKRIDSVDVATFSGRRFTVRARTTVLAGGGLETTRLLLASRRVHREGIGNHSDWLGRGYMSHIHGVIASVTLTAGQDVMFGYEADPQGVFCRRRIAFSEEAQRRHRLLNLYMLLDRPLVGDPGHGNAVLSAAFLLKRLLGGRQQEQ
;
A
#
# COMPACT_ATOMS: atom_id res chain seq x y z
N LEU A 1 9.50 14.16 -13.76
CA LEU A 1 8.93 13.23 -14.75
C LEU A 1 8.42 13.94 -16.01
N THR A 2 7.90 15.17 -15.91
CA THR A 2 7.30 15.93 -17.03
C THR A 2 8.31 16.53 -18.02
N ARG A 3 9.62 16.40 -17.78
CA ARG A 3 10.70 16.96 -18.62
C ARG A 3 11.58 15.91 -19.30
N ALA A 4 11.19 14.64 -19.27
CA ALA A 4 11.97 13.58 -19.89
C ALA A 4 11.41 13.31 -21.30
N ASP A 5 12.19 13.60 -22.34
CA ASP A 5 11.77 13.47 -23.74
C ASP A 5 11.52 12.01 -24.16
N ASN A 6 12.07 11.06 -23.43
CA ASN A 6 11.93 9.63 -23.67
C ASN A 6 10.89 8.93 -22.76
N LEU A 7 10.11 9.70 -21.99
CA LEU A 7 9.09 9.18 -21.06
C LEU A 7 7.73 9.75 -21.40
N ARG A 8 6.75 8.89 -21.54
CA ARG A 8 5.34 9.26 -21.66
C ARG A 8 4.53 8.69 -20.51
N VAL A 9 3.92 9.55 -19.70
CA VAL A 9 3.04 9.18 -18.59
C VAL A 9 1.59 9.35 -19.01
N LEU A 10 0.80 8.31 -18.88
CA LEU A 10 -0.65 8.32 -19.09
C LEU A 10 -1.34 8.32 -17.74
N LEU A 11 -2.00 9.41 -17.39
CA LEU A 11 -2.81 9.52 -16.17
C LEU A 11 -4.26 9.11 -16.44
N HIS A 12 -4.96 8.69 -15.41
CA HIS A 12 -6.36 8.24 -15.47
C HIS A 12 -6.58 7.11 -16.51
N ALA A 13 -5.56 6.32 -16.74
CA ALA A 13 -5.51 5.23 -17.68
C ALA A 13 -5.25 3.91 -16.93
N LEU A 14 -6.28 3.08 -16.82
CA LEU A 14 -6.22 1.81 -16.09
C LEU A 14 -5.95 0.66 -17.07
N ALA A 15 -4.92 -0.14 -16.82
CA ALA A 15 -4.72 -1.41 -17.52
C ALA A 15 -5.82 -2.39 -17.09
N VAL A 16 -6.64 -2.84 -18.03
CA VAL A 16 -7.80 -3.69 -17.74
C VAL A 16 -7.59 -5.13 -18.17
N GLU A 17 -6.78 -5.37 -19.19
CA GLU A 17 -6.47 -6.71 -19.69
C GLU A 17 -5.12 -6.75 -20.41
N LEU A 18 -4.39 -7.83 -20.23
CA LEU A 18 -3.18 -8.14 -20.99
C LEU A 18 -3.56 -9.06 -22.15
N GLN A 19 -3.13 -8.73 -23.35
CA GLN A 19 -3.36 -9.55 -24.54
C GLN A 19 -2.14 -10.43 -24.78
N ALA A 20 -2.28 -11.72 -24.49
CA ALA A 20 -1.26 -12.70 -24.83
C ALA A 20 -1.29 -13.00 -26.34
N SER A 21 -0.14 -13.37 -26.90
CA SER A 21 -0.05 -13.94 -28.26
C SER A 21 -0.86 -15.23 -28.36
N SER A 22 -1.23 -15.63 -29.56
CA SER A 22 -2.04 -16.83 -29.79
C SER A 22 -1.40 -18.11 -29.25
N ASP A 23 -0.07 -18.18 -29.20
CA ASP A 23 0.69 -19.27 -28.58
C ASP A 23 0.85 -19.14 -27.05
N GLY A 24 0.34 -18.06 -26.47
CA GLY A 24 0.36 -17.79 -25.02
C GLY A 24 1.72 -17.44 -24.44
N LYS A 25 2.77 -17.25 -25.25
CA LYS A 25 4.15 -17.16 -24.75
C LYS A 25 4.65 -15.74 -24.49
N ARG A 26 3.94 -14.73 -24.96
CA ARG A 26 4.33 -13.33 -24.78
C ARG A 26 3.10 -12.44 -24.63
N ILE A 27 3.29 -11.23 -24.16
CA ILE A 27 2.27 -10.20 -24.14
C ILE A 27 2.44 -9.31 -25.38
N ASP A 28 1.42 -9.27 -26.23
CA ASP A 28 1.42 -8.48 -27.45
C ASP A 28 0.97 -7.05 -27.20
N SER A 29 0.07 -6.85 -26.23
CA SER A 29 -0.45 -5.52 -25.90
C SER A 29 -1.17 -5.49 -24.55
N VAL A 30 -1.47 -4.28 -24.10
CA VAL A 30 -2.25 -3.98 -22.89
C VAL A 30 -3.48 -3.19 -23.28
N ASP A 31 -4.66 -3.68 -22.95
CA ASP A 31 -5.89 -2.93 -23.09
C ASP A 31 -6.07 -1.99 -21.91
N VAL A 32 -6.38 -0.76 -22.23
CA VAL A 32 -6.47 0.36 -21.26
C VAL A 32 -7.85 0.98 -21.35
N ALA A 33 -8.42 1.31 -20.19
CA ALA A 33 -9.66 2.06 -20.07
C ALA A 33 -9.45 3.31 -19.22
N THR A 34 -10.18 4.38 -19.54
CA THR A 34 -10.24 5.60 -18.75
C THR A 34 -11.55 5.65 -17.96
N PHE A 35 -11.60 6.46 -16.91
CA PHE A 35 -12.85 6.71 -16.16
C PHE A 35 -13.95 7.37 -17.02
N SER A 36 -13.59 8.05 -18.12
CA SER A 36 -14.53 8.59 -19.10
C SER A 36 -15.06 7.54 -20.09
N GLY A 37 -14.73 6.26 -19.91
CA GLY A 37 -15.20 5.17 -20.77
C GLY A 37 -14.40 4.97 -22.08
N ARG A 38 -13.39 5.77 -22.35
CA ARG A 38 -12.52 5.56 -23.52
C ARG A 38 -11.71 4.29 -23.33
N ARG A 39 -11.54 3.53 -24.43
CA ARG A 39 -10.67 2.35 -24.47
C ARG A 39 -9.65 2.49 -25.58
N PHE A 40 -8.44 2.04 -25.32
CA PHE A 40 -7.36 1.98 -26.31
C PHE A 40 -6.37 0.87 -25.93
N THR A 41 -5.53 0.52 -26.87
CA THR A 41 -4.54 -0.56 -26.70
C THR A 41 -3.14 0.03 -26.79
N VAL A 42 -2.29 -0.34 -25.86
CA VAL A 42 -0.85 0.00 -25.85
C VAL A 42 -0.05 -1.22 -26.27
N ARG A 43 0.84 -1.06 -27.24
CA ARG A 43 1.77 -2.10 -27.68
C ARG A 43 3.20 -1.72 -27.31
N ALA A 44 3.95 -2.68 -26.80
CA ALA A 44 5.35 -2.51 -26.44
C ALA A 44 6.13 -3.79 -26.68
N ARG A 45 7.44 -3.69 -26.87
CA ARG A 45 8.34 -4.85 -26.95
C ARG A 45 8.49 -5.56 -25.61
N THR A 46 8.41 -4.80 -24.54
CA THR A 46 8.49 -5.30 -23.15
C THR A 46 7.42 -4.62 -22.32
N THR A 47 6.69 -5.42 -21.56
CA THR A 47 5.69 -4.94 -20.59
C THR A 47 6.15 -5.25 -19.19
N VAL A 48 6.19 -4.23 -18.32
CA VAL A 48 6.54 -4.37 -16.90
C VAL A 48 5.29 -4.13 -16.07
N LEU A 49 4.89 -5.12 -15.27
CA LEU A 49 3.78 -5.01 -14.35
C LEU A 49 4.30 -4.55 -12.99
N ALA A 50 4.04 -3.30 -12.65
CA ALA A 50 4.51 -2.67 -11.41
C ALA A 50 3.34 -2.13 -10.56
N GLY A 51 2.17 -2.77 -10.61
CA GLY A 51 0.94 -2.38 -9.92
C GLY A 51 0.86 -2.81 -8.44
N GLY A 52 1.92 -3.38 -7.89
CA GLY A 52 1.90 -3.99 -6.56
C GLY A 52 1.27 -5.39 -6.57
N GLY A 53 1.40 -6.13 -5.46
CA GLY A 53 1.02 -7.55 -5.39
C GLY A 53 -0.45 -7.81 -5.73
N LEU A 54 -1.37 -7.02 -5.18
CA LEU A 54 -2.81 -7.22 -5.38
C LEU A 54 -3.25 -6.89 -6.82
N GLU A 55 -2.94 -5.70 -7.31
CA GLU A 55 -3.39 -5.25 -8.63
C GLU A 55 -2.71 -5.99 -9.77
N THR A 56 -1.44 -6.35 -9.64
CA THR A 56 -0.75 -7.21 -10.62
C THR A 56 -1.41 -8.58 -10.69
N THR A 57 -1.69 -9.19 -9.53
CA THR A 57 -2.39 -10.48 -9.45
C THR A 57 -3.79 -10.40 -10.06
N ARG A 58 -4.54 -9.36 -9.73
CA ARG A 58 -5.88 -9.11 -10.28
C ARG A 58 -5.84 -9.00 -11.81
N LEU A 59 -4.90 -8.24 -12.36
CA LEU A 59 -4.75 -8.04 -13.80
C LEU A 59 -4.40 -9.35 -14.52
N LEU A 60 -3.49 -10.15 -13.97
CA LEU A 60 -3.13 -11.46 -14.52
C LEU A 60 -4.32 -12.42 -14.51
N LEU A 61 -5.07 -12.47 -13.39
CA LEU A 61 -6.28 -13.30 -13.29
C LEU A 61 -7.43 -12.82 -14.20
N ALA A 62 -7.53 -11.53 -14.46
CA ALA A 62 -8.55 -10.96 -15.34
C ALA A 62 -8.23 -11.18 -16.84
N SER A 63 -6.96 -11.43 -17.19
CA SER A 63 -6.49 -11.57 -18.58
C SER A 63 -6.68 -13.01 -19.07
N ARG A 64 -7.87 -13.35 -19.59
CA ARG A 64 -8.33 -14.73 -19.83
C ARG A 64 -8.57 -15.11 -21.29
N ARG A 65 -8.24 -14.27 -22.26
CA ARG A 65 -8.55 -14.55 -23.68
C ARG A 65 -7.85 -15.80 -24.21
N VAL A 66 -6.59 -16.00 -23.86
CA VAL A 66 -5.79 -17.16 -24.26
C VAL A 66 -5.68 -18.16 -23.12
N HIS A 67 -5.35 -17.68 -21.94
CA HIS A 67 -5.24 -18.50 -20.71
C HIS A 67 -6.53 -18.37 -19.91
N ARG A 68 -7.41 -19.38 -19.95
CA ARG A 68 -8.73 -19.33 -19.28
C ARG A 68 -8.65 -19.15 -17.77
N GLU A 69 -7.61 -19.68 -17.15
CA GLU A 69 -7.29 -19.58 -15.71
C GLU A 69 -6.60 -18.27 -15.33
N GLY A 70 -6.26 -17.43 -16.29
CA GLY A 70 -5.44 -16.24 -16.13
C GLY A 70 -3.98 -16.47 -16.54
N ILE A 71 -3.29 -15.39 -16.90
CA ILE A 71 -1.89 -15.45 -17.35
C ILE A 71 -1.00 -15.89 -16.19
N GLY A 72 -0.20 -16.94 -16.40
CA GLY A 72 0.73 -17.48 -15.40
C GLY A 72 0.09 -18.35 -14.32
N ASN A 73 -1.22 -18.66 -14.42
CA ASN A 73 -1.95 -19.40 -13.39
C ASN A 73 -2.13 -20.91 -13.71
N HIS A 74 -1.22 -21.53 -14.42
CA HIS A 74 -1.30 -22.97 -14.78
C HIS A 74 -1.35 -23.90 -13.57
N SER A 75 -0.76 -23.48 -12.43
CA SER A 75 -0.73 -24.24 -11.20
C SER A 75 -1.84 -23.89 -10.21
N ASP A 76 -2.75 -22.98 -10.58
CA ASP A 76 -3.81 -22.44 -9.71
C ASP A 76 -3.31 -21.79 -8.41
N TRP A 77 -2.04 -21.31 -8.38
CA TRP A 77 -1.47 -20.64 -7.21
C TRP A 77 -1.55 -19.12 -7.28
N LEU A 78 -1.85 -18.55 -8.43
CA LEU A 78 -1.94 -17.09 -8.57
C LEU A 78 -3.11 -16.55 -7.73
N GLY A 79 -2.82 -15.65 -6.82
CA GLY A 79 -3.80 -15.07 -5.90
C GLY A 79 -4.09 -15.90 -4.66
N ARG A 80 -3.44 -17.05 -4.48
CA ARG A 80 -3.54 -17.86 -3.28
C ARG A 80 -2.39 -17.55 -2.32
N GLY A 81 -2.56 -17.92 -1.04
CA GLY A 81 -1.54 -17.74 -0.02
C GLY A 81 -1.19 -16.27 0.24
N TYR A 82 -2.15 -15.36 0.11
CA TYR A 82 -1.94 -13.95 0.41
C TYR A 82 -1.42 -13.78 1.84
N MET A 83 -0.32 -13.06 1.96
CA MET A 83 0.27 -12.70 3.25
C MET A 83 0.30 -11.19 3.40
N SER A 84 -0.17 -10.71 4.54
CA SER A 84 -0.14 -9.31 4.92
C SER A 84 0.40 -9.14 6.33
N HIS A 85 0.84 -7.94 6.67
CA HIS A 85 1.11 -7.60 8.05
C HIS A 85 -0.20 -7.55 8.83
N ILE A 86 -0.25 -8.30 9.92
CA ILE A 86 -1.31 -8.12 10.92
C ILE A 86 -0.85 -6.97 11.82
N HIS A 87 -1.65 -5.93 11.95
CA HIS A 87 -1.37 -4.81 12.83
C HIS A 87 -2.63 -4.36 13.55
N GLY A 88 -2.44 -3.76 14.72
CA GLY A 88 -3.53 -3.23 15.52
C GLY A 88 -2.98 -2.59 16.79
N VAL A 89 -3.84 -1.85 17.49
CA VAL A 89 -3.51 -1.30 18.81
C VAL A 89 -3.66 -2.43 19.84
N ILE A 90 -2.58 -2.75 20.52
CA ILE A 90 -2.54 -3.86 21.49
C ILE A 90 -2.56 -3.36 22.95
N ALA A 91 -2.14 -2.12 23.20
CA ALA A 91 -2.08 -1.55 24.52
C ALA A 91 -2.02 -0.02 24.47
N SER A 92 -2.40 0.63 25.58
CA SER A 92 -2.13 2.03 25.84
C SER A 92 -0.97 2.14 26.82
N VAL A 93 -0.04 3.05 26.58
CA VAL A 93 1.15 3.26 27.40
C VAL A 93 1.12 4.68 27.94
N THR A 94 1.33 4.81 29.26
CA THR A 94 1.55 6.11 29.89
C THR A 94 3.03 6.32 30.09
N LEU A 95 3.58 7.37 29.49
CA LEU A 95 4.99 7.72 29.66
C LEU A 95 5.19 8.53 30.93
N THR A 96 6.30 8.27 31.64
CA THR A 96 6.70 9.12 32.76
C THR A 96 7.18 10.49 32.26
N ALA A 97 6.97 11.52 33.03
CA ALA A 97 7.35 12.87 32.65
C ALA A 97 8.87 12.98 32.33
N GLY A 98 9.21 13.79 31.34
CA GLY A 98 10.59 14.06 30.94
C GLY A 98 11.22 13.02 29.98
N GLN A 99 10.46 12.04 29.50
CA GLN A 99 10.92 11.10 28.48
C GLN A 99 10.75 11.71 27.08
N ASP A 100 11.86 11.85 26.36
CA ASP A 100 11.82 12.19 24.95
C ASP A 100 11.62 10.91 24.12
N VAL A 101 10.45 10.80 23.48
CA VAL A 101 10.05 9.60 22.72
C VAL A 101 9.79 9.95 21.29
N MET A 102 10.51 9.29 20.43
CA MET A 102 10.33 9.39 18.98
C MET A 102 9.10 8.57 18.54
N PHE A 103 8.04 9.25 18.12
CA PHE A 103 6.79 8.62 17.65
C PHE A 103 6.75 8.44 16.13
N GLY A 104 7.37 9.32 15.37
CA GLY A 104 7.40 9.34 13.92
C GLY A 104 8.76 9.01 13.32
N TYR A 105 8.92 9.39 12.06
CA TYR A 105 10.22 9.46 11.42
C TYR A 105 10.87 10.81 11.76
N GLU A 106 12.01 10.77 12.41
CA GLU A 106 12.75 11.94 12.86
C GLU A 106 14.24 11.71 12.63
N ALA A 107 15.02 12.78 12.53
CA ALA A 107 16.48 12.66 12.47
C ALA A 107 17.02 12.31 13.86
N ASP A 108 17.83 11.27 13.94
CA ASP A 108 18.60 10.94 15.15
C ASP A 108 19.75 11.95 15.37
N PRO A 109 20.50 11.88 16.49
CA PRO A 109 21.62 12.77 16.75
C PRO A 109 22.75 12.71 15.69
N GLN A 110 22.78 11.64 14.89
CA GLN A 110 23.73 11.45 13.79
C GLN A 110 23.17 11.99 12.46
N GLY A 111 21.95 12.54 12.45
CA GLY A 111 21.27 13.05 11.27
C GLY A 111 20.63 11.98 10.38
N VAL A 112 20.51 10.75 10.87
CA VAL A 112 19.85 9.66 10.14
C VAL A 112 18.33 9.73 10.38
N PHE A 113 17.58 9.84 9.28
CA PHE A 113 16.12 9.88 9.34
C PHE A 113 15.57 8.48 9.59
N CYS A 114 15.10 8.22 10.81
CA CYS A 114 14.69 6.90 11.27
C CYS A 114 13.43 6.96 12.14
N ARG A 115 12.78 5.81 12.34
CA ARG A 115 11.70 5.62 13.31
C ARG A 115 12.09 4.48 14.24
N ARG A 116 11.97 4.71 15.53
CA ARG A 116 12.28 3.68 16.55
C ARG A 116 11.18 2.64 16.62
N ARG A 117 11.58 1.38 16.83
CA ARG A 117 10.70 0.23 17.00
C ARG A 117 11.11 -0.53 18.25
N ILE A 118 10.14 -1.10 18.94
CA ILE A 118 10.36 -2.04 20.03
C ILE A 118 10.20 -3.43 19.45
N ALA A 119 11.23 -4.25 19.48
CA ALA A 119 11.21 -5.60 18.97
C ALA A 119 11.56 -6.59 20.07
N PHE A 120 11.08 -7.82 19.96
CA PHE A 120 11.51 -8.89 20.84
C PHE A 120 12.91 -9.36 20.45
N SER A 121 13.75 -9.66 21.46
CA SER A 121 15.04 -10.30 21.21
C SER A 121 14.83 -11.67 20.55
N GLU A 122 15.85 -12.15 19.85
CA GLU A 122 15.81 -13.47 19.22
C GLU A 122 15.57 -14.57 20.26
N GLU A 123 16.17 -14.46 21.43
CA GLU A 123 15.96 -15.37 22.54
C GLU A 123 14.49 -15.38 23.00
N ALA A 124 13.87 -14.22 23.18
CA ALA A 124 12.46 -14.13 23.57
C ALA A 124 11.54 -14.70 22.49
N GLN A 125 11.84 -14.42 21.22
CA GLN A 125 11.06 -14.99 20.11
C GLN A 125 11.14 -16.54 20.12
N ARG A 126 12.31 -17.12 20.26
CA ARG A 126 12.49 -18.58 20.35
C ARG A 126 11.83 -19.17 21.58
N ARG A 127 12.05 -18.58 22.76
CA ARG A 127 11.49 -19.04 24.03
C ARG A 127 9.97 -19.07 24.05
N HIS A 128 9.36 -18.03 23.49
CA HIS A 128 7.90 -17.88 23.49
C HIS A 128 7.25 -18.29 22.17
N ARG A 129 8.03 -18.82 21.20
CA ARG A 129 7.57 -19.22 19.87
C ARG A 129 6.82 -18.12 19.14
N LEU A 130 7.34 -16.88 19.25
CA LEU A 130 6.77 -15.71 18.60
C LEU A 130 7.30 -15.58 17.18
N LEU A 131 6.46 -15.07 16.31
CA LEU A 131 6.89 -14.61 14.99
C LEU A 131 7.73 -13.33 15.13
N ASN A 132 8.42 -12.95 14.04
CA ASN A 132 9.13 -11.69 13.99
C ASN A 132 8.12 -10.54 14.00
N LEU A 133 7.95 -9.90 15.14
CA LEU A 133 7.04 -8.78 15.34
C LEU A 133 7.74 -7.60 16.00
N TYR A 134 7.22 -6.43 15.74
CA TYR A 134 7.65 -5.20 16.38
C TYR A 134 6.45 -4.35 16.78
N MET A 135 6.66 -3.49 17.75
CA MET A 135 5.69 -2.50 18.20
C MET A 135 6.21 -1.10 17.90
N LEU A 136 5.30 -0.21 17.61
CA LEU A 136 5.54 1.22 17.46
C LEU A 136 4.76 1.94 18.56
N LEU A 137 5.37 2.98 19.12
CA LEU A 137 4.62 3.94 19.90
C LEU A 137 3.96 4.92 18.92
N ASP A 138 2.68 5.12 19.08
CA ASP A 138 1.90 5.99 18.23
C ASP A 138 1.13 7.00 19.08
N ARG A 139 1.02 8.23 18.60
CA ARG A 139 0.12 9.22 19.19
C ARG A 139 -1.23 9.11 18.49
N PRO A 140 -2.34 9.09 19.24
CA PRO A 140 -3.64 9.13 18.59
C PRO A 140 -3.79 10.42 17.80
N LEU A 141 -4.06 10.30 16.51
CA LEU A 141 -4.39 11.45 15.66
C LEU A 141 -5.78 11.95 16.02
N VAL A 142 -5.92 13.27 16.20
CA VAL A 142 -7.21 13.89 16.57
C VAL A 142 -8.30 13.59 15.55
N GLY A 143 -7.92 13.39 14.28
CA GLY A 143 -8.86 13.07 13.19
C GLY A 143 -9.16 11.58 13.00
N ASP A 144 -8.48 10.71 13.72
CA ASP A 144 -8.65 9.26 13.58
C ASP A 144 -9.64 8.74 14.65
N PRO A 145 -10.84 8.28 14.27
CA PRO A 145 -11.82 7.74 15.21
C PRO A 145 -11.31 6.49 15.94
N GLY A 146 -10.28 5.82 15.43
CA GLY A 146 -9.64 4.66 16.06
C GLY A 146 -8.99 4.98 17.42
N HIS A 147 -8.76 6.27 17.77
CA HIS A 147 -8.29 6.65 19.10
C HIS A 147 -9.31 6.37 20.22
N GLY A 148 -10.60 6.14 19.91
CA GLY A 148 -11.65 5.83 20.88
C GLY A 148 -11.89 6.91 21.96
N ASN A 149 -11.40 8.13 21.75
CA ASN A 149 -11.46 9.23 22.73
C ASN A 149 -12.50 10.28 22.32
N ALA A 150 -13.61 10.35 23.07
CA ALA A 150 -14.71 11.25 22.79
C ALA A 150 -14.30 12.74 22.80
N VAL A 151 -13.36 13.13 23.66
CA VAL A 151 -12.89 14.52 23.75
C VAL A 151 -12.10 14.92 22.49
N LEU A 152 -11.23 14.03 21.99
CA LEU A 152 -10.50 14.26 20.74
C LEU A 152 -11.47 14.32 19.55
N SER A 153 -12.47 13.45 19.50
CA SER A 153 -13.51 13.48 18.47
C SER A 153 -14.30 14.79 18.50
N ALA A 154 -14.71 15.24 19.67
CA ALA A 154 -15.43 16.50 19.83
C ALA A 154 -14.54 17.70 19.41
N ALA A 155 -13.28 17.74 19.82
CA ALA A 155 -12.32 18.77 19.44
C ALA A 155 -12.11 18.81 17.91
N PHE A 156 -12.01 17.65 17.27
CA PHE A 156 -11.88 17.55 15.81
C PHE A 156 -13.13 18.06 15.09
N LEU A 157 -14.32 17.67 15.55
CA LEU A 157 -15.58 18.16 15.00
C LEU A 157 -15.73 19.67 15.16
N LEU A 158 -15.41 20.19 16.34
CA LEU A 158 -15.46 21.62 16.61
C LEU A 158 -14.50 22.41 15.71
N LYS A 159 -13.26 21.92 15.55
CA LYS A 159 -12.28 22.51 14.64
C LYS A 159 -12.79 22.52 13.19
N ARG A 160 -13.44 21.45 12.76
CA ARG A 160 -14.00 21.33 11.40
C ARG A 160 -15.19 22.27 11.18
N LEU A 161 -16.03 22.44 12.19
CA LEU A 161 -17.17 23.37 12.15
C LEU A 161 -16.74 24.85 12.15
N LEU A 162 -15.72 25.19 12.97
CA LEU A 162 -15.22 26.56 13.08
C LEU A 162 -14.23 26.93 11.97
N GLY A 163 -13.53 25.97 11.42
CA GLY A 163 -12.43 26.15 10.45
C GLY A 163 -12.84 26.20 8.98
N GLY A 164 -14.17 26.29 8.63
CA GLY A 164 -14.68 26.40 7.27
C GLY A 164 -13.85 25.65 6.22
N ARG A 165 -14.47 24.80 5.42
CA ARG A 165 -13.93 23.98 4.31
C ARG A 165 -12.58 24.47 3.75
N GLN A 166 -11.46 23.99 4.27
CA GLN A 166 -10.22 24.01 3.47
C GLN A 166 -10.30 22.83 2.51
N GLN A 167 -10.20 23.16 1.26
CA GLN A 167 -10.25 22.27 0.10
C GLN A 167 -9.26 21.10 0.26
N GLU A 168 -9.77 19.90 0.11
CA GLU A 168 -8.97 18.73 -0.28
C GLU A 168 -8.36 19.02 -1.67
N GLN A 169 -7.07 19.20 -1.70
CA GLN A 169 -6.26 19.08 -2.91
C GLN A 169 -5.46 17.77 -2.85
#